data_8ec98113dbb660bef95c4d7692aa5260
#
_entry.id   8ec98113dbb660bef95c4d7692aa5260
#
_cell.length_a   1.000
_cell.length_b   1.000
_cell.length_c   1.000
_cell.angle_alpha   90.00
_cell.angle_beta   90.00
_cell.angle_gamma   90.00
#
_symmetry.space_group_name_H-M   'P 1'
#
loop_
_entity.id
_entity.type
_entity.pdbx_description
1 polymer ?
#
loop_
_entity_poly.entity_id
_entity_poly.type
_entity_poly.pdbx_seq_one_letter_code
_entity_poly.pdbx_strand_id
1 'polypeptide(L)'
;MIIRVWRAKVHKGMEVDFWAFIQAQAVPLMHRQPGLMALHVGSILWGGGEFVIVSTWEDLDALQTFAGDRWRDPFMLPGEERFLIRAWVDHYHDQVVSDHRPP
;
A
#
# COMPACT_ATOMS: atom_id res chain seq x y z
N MET A 1 -3.83 -5.25 -15.62
CA MET A 1 -3.56 -4.44 -14.42
C MET A 1 -2.85 -5.27 -13.37
N ILE A 2 -2.11 -4.61 -12.50
CA ILE A 2 -1.37 -5.27 -11.41
C ILE A 2 -1.97 -4.79 -10.09
N ILE A 3 -2.31 -5.73 -9.21
CA ILE A 3 -2.72 -5.43 -7.85
C ILE A 3 -1.52 -5.67 -6.94
N ARG A 4 -1.15 -4.64 -6.20
CA ARG A 4 -0.08 -4.71 -5.19
C ARG A 4 -0.71 -4.66 -3.81
N VAL A 5 -0.40 -5.64 -2.98
CA VAL A 5 -0.87 -5.71 -1.60
C VAL A 5 0.33 -5.57 -0.68
N TRP A 6 0.47 -4.40 -0.08
CA TRP A 6 1.54 -4.08 0.85
C TRP A 6 0.97 -4.15 2.26
N ARG A 7 1.63 -4.90 3.14
CA ARG A 7 1.20 -5.04 4.53
C ARG A 7 2.34 -4.69 5.46
N ALA A 8 1.98 -4.15 6.61
CA ALA A 8 2.96 -3.82 7.62
C ALA A 8 2.43 -4.10 9.02
N LYS A 9 3.32 -4.57 9.88
CA LYS A 9 3.07 -4.68 11.31
C LYS A 9 3.83 -3.55 12.00
N VAL A 10 3.12 -2.73 12.78
CA VAL A 10 3.74 -1.60 13.48
C VAL A 10 3.99 -1.95 14.94
N HIS A 11 4.93 -1.25 15.54
CA HIS A 11 5.21 -1.38 16.97
C HIS A 11 3.99 -0.96 17.79
N LYS A 12 3.77 -1.65 18.90
CA LYS A 12 2.67 -1.36 19.81
C LYS A 12 2.75 0.11 20.26
N GLY A 13 1.62 0.79 20.16
CA GLY A 13 1.52 2.19 20.55
C GLY A 13 1.82 3.18 19.41
N MET A 14 2.25 2.70 18.25
CA MET A 14 2.57 3.58 17.12
C MET A 14 1.48 3.59 16.03
N GLU A 15 0.36 2.97 16.28
CA GLU A 15 -0.70 2.82 15.27
C GLU A 15 -1.24 4.18 14.83
N VAL A 16 -1.50 5.08 15.77
CA VAL A 16 -2.04 6.40 15.47
C VAL A 16 -1.03 7.23 14.68
N ASP A 17 0.22 7.20 15.09
CA ASP A 17 1.28 7.95 14.40
C ASP A 17 1.55 7.40 13.01
N PHE A 18 1.50 6.08 12.85
CA PHE A 18 1.67 5.47 11.54
C PHE A 18 0.51 5.82 10.60
N TRP A 19 -0.71 5.81 11.11
CA TRP A 19 -1.87 6.23 10.33
C TRP A 19 -1.73 7.66 9.85
N ALA A 20 -1.27 8.56 10.74
CA ALA A 20 -1.02 9.95 10.37
C ALA A 20 0.06 10.06 9.30
N PHE A 21 1.13 9.26 9.40
CA PHE A 21 2.19 9.21 8.41
C PHE A 21 1.66 8.77 7.04
N ILE A 22 0.85 7.70 7.00
CA ILE A 22 0.25 7.23 5.75
C ILE A 22 -0.57 8.34 5.10
N GLN A 23 -1.42 9.00 5.85
CA GLN A 23 -2.30 10.04 5.32
C GLN A 23 -1.52 11.27 4.85
N ALA A 24 -0.47 11.64 5.56
CA ALA A 24 0.28 12.86 5.25
C ALA A 24 1.35 12.65 4.17
N GLN A 25 1.93 11.46 4.08
CA GLN A 25 3.08 11.20 3.22
C GLN A 25 2.80 10.18 2.12
N ALA A 26 2.33 8.99 2.47
CA ALA A 26 2.21 7.90 1.52
C ALA A 26 1.07 8.12 0.52
N VAL A 27 -0.12 8.45 0.99
CA VAL A 27 -1.28 8.61 0.12
C VAL A 27 -1.09 9.75 -0.88
N PRO A 28 -0.66 10.95 -0.47
CA PRO A 28 -0.42 12.02 -1.46
C PRO A 28 0.66 11.66 -2.49
N LEU A 29 1.72 10.99 -2.07
CA LEU A 29 2.76 10.56 -3.00
C LEU A 29 2.22 9.59 -4.04
N MET A 30 1.47 8.59 -3.58
CA MET A 30 0.91 7.57 -4.48
C MET A 30 -0.11 8.17 -5.45
N HIS A 31 -0.94 9.10 -4.99
CA HIS A 31 -1.93 9.75 -5.85
C HIS A 31 -1.29 10.53 -7.00
N ARG A 32 -0.04 10.95 -6.87
CA ARG A 32 0.67 11.66 -7.93
C ARG A 32 1.35 10.74 -8.93
N GLN A 33 1.32 9.42 -8.70
CA GLN A 33 2.03 8.49 -9.58
C GLN A 33 1.24 8.21 -10.85
N PRO A 34 1.86 8.34 -12.03
CA PRO A 34 1.21 7.93 -13.27
C PRO A 34 0.90 6.43 -13.25
N GLY A 35 -0.27 6.07 -13.73
CA GLY A 35 -0.67 4.67 -13.82
C GLY A 35 -1.27 4.08 -12.56
N LEU A 36 -1.36 4.84 -11.46
CA LEU A 36 -2.13 4.38 -10.30
C LEU A 36 -3.63 4.45 -10.65
N MET A 37 -4.32 3.31 -10.54
CA MET A 37 -5.72 3.19 -10.92
C MET A 37 -6.65 3.21 -9.70
N ALA A 38 -6.21 2.64 -8.58
CA ALA A 38 -7.01 2.58 -7.36
C ALA A 38 -6.10 2.43 -6.15
N LEU A 39 -6.56 2.92 -5.02
CA LEU A 39 -5.82 2.88 -3.76
C LEU A 39 -6.78 2.67 -2.61
N HIS A 40 -6.51 1.66 -1.78
CA HIS A 40 -7.23 1.40 -0.54
C HIS A 40 -6.22 1.26 0.58
N VAL A 41 -6.51 1.89 1.71
CA VAL A 41 -5.69 1.77 2.92
C VAL A 41 -6.60 1.32 4.05
N GLY A 42 -6.14 0.34 4.81
CA GLY A 42 -6.91 -0.16 5.93
C GLY A 42 -6.04 -0.62 7.08
N SER A 43 -6.66 -0.78 8.23
CA SER A 43 -6.06 -1.39 9.41
C SER A 43 -6.83 -2.65 9.74
N ILE A 44 -6.15 -3.61 10.36
CA ILE A 44 -6.80 -4.86 10.75
C ILE A 44 -7.91 -4.59 11.76
N LEU A 45 -9.02 -5.32 11.62
CA LEU A 45 -10.09 -5.27 12.61
C LEU A 45 -9.58 -5.85 13.93
N TRP A 46 -10.08 -5.30 15.03
CA TRP A 46 -9.77 -5.80 16.38
C TRP A 46 -8.30 -5.75 16.78
N GLY A 47 -7.58 -4.72 16.33
CA GLY A 47 -6.26 -4.43 16.83
C GLY A 47 -5.16 -5.26 16.19
N GLY A 48 -3.99 -5.28 16.82
CA GLY A 48 -2.83 -6.03 16.35
C GLY A 48 -1.82 -5.24 15.55
N GLY A 49 -2.10 -3.98 15.22
CA GLY A 49 -1.11 -3.10 14.58
C GLY A 49 -0.76 -3.45 13.14
N GLU A 50 -1.62 -4.17 12.43
CA GLU A 50 -1.39 -4.48 11.03
C GLU A 50 -2.13 -3.51 10.13
N PHE A 51 -1.43 -3.04 9.10
CA PHE A 51 -1.98 -2.14 8.08
C PHE A 51 -1.82 -2.76 6.71
N VAL A 52 -2.73 -2.39 5.81
CA VAL A 52 -2.69 -2.83 4.43
C VAL A 52 -2.85 -1.64 3.50
N ILE A 53 -2.06 -1.61 2.44
CA ILE A 53 -2.22 -0.67 1.33
C ILE A 53 -2.38 -1.51 0.07
N VAL A 54 -3.58 -1.45 -0.51
CA VAL A 54 -3.89 -2.15 -1.75
C VAL A 54 -3.91 -1.11 -2.86
N SER A 55 -3.03 -1.29 -3.83
CA SER A 55 -2.93 -0.39 -4.97
C SER A 55 -3.05 -1.17 -6.27
N THR A 56 -3.76 -0.59 -7.22
CA THR A 56 -3.92 -1.17 -8.55
C THR A 56 -3.21 -0.28 -9.56
N TRP A 57 -2.39 -0.89 -10.41
CA TRP A 57 -1.53 -0.21 -11.36
C TRP A 57 -1.89 -0.62 -12.77
N GLU A 58 -1.82 0.33 -13.70
CA GLU A 58 -2.16 0.11 -15.10
C GLU A 58 -1.37 -1.05 -15.70
N ASP A 59 -0.06 -1.09 -15.41
CA ASP A 59 0.85 -2.12 -15.89
C ASP A 59 2.06 -2.23 -14.96
N LEU A 60 2.93 -3.18 -15.27
CA LEU A 60 4.15 -3.39 -14.50
C LEU A 60 5.10 -2.20 -14.60
N ASP A 61 5.17 -1.54 -15.75
CA ASP A 61 6.06 -0.39 -15.93
C ASP A 61 5.68 0.75 -14.97
N ALA A 62 4.38 1.01 -14.80
CA ALA A 62 3.90 2.02 -13.86
C ALA A 62 4.29 1.67 -12.42
N LEU A 63 4.13 0.40 -12.04
CA LEU A 63 4.54 -0.06 -10.72
C LEU A 63 6.05 0.08 -10.52
N GLN A 64 6.85 -0.31 -11.49
CA GLN A 64 8.31 -0.21 -11.41
C GLN A 64 8.77 1.24 -11.35
N THR A 65 8.10 2.14 -12.04
CA THR A 65 8.41 3.57 -11.96
C THR A 65 8.21 4.12 -10.55
N PHE A 66 7.19 3.65 -9.87
CA PHE A 66 6.92 4.03 -8.47
C PHE A 66 7.88 3.34 -7.50
N ALA A 67 7.95 2.02 -7.54
CA ALA A 67 8.64 1.22 -6.52
C ALA A 67 10.11 0.92 -6.85
N GLY A 68 10.55 1.19 -8.08
CA GLY A 68 11.93 0.97 -8.50
C GLY A 68 12.22 -0.47 -8.90
N ASP A 69 13.50 -0.76 -9.09
CA ASP A 69 13.96 -2.08 -9.54
C ASP A 69 13.65 -3.18 -8.54
N ARG A 70 13.56 -2.82 -7.26
CA ARG A 70 13.23 -3.75 -6.18
C ARG A 70 11.75 -3.75 -5.86
N TRP A 71 10.91 -3.62 -6.86
CA TRP A 71 9.46 -3.55 -6.68
C TRP A 71 8.85 -4.79 -6.01
N ARG A 72 9.54 -5.93 -6.07
CA ARG A 72 9.10 -7.15 -5.38
C ARG A 72 9.29 -7.08 -3.88
N ASP A 73 10.11 -6.15 -3.42
CA ASP A 73 10.32 -5.90 -2.00
C ASP A 73 9.37 -4.81 -1.51
N PRO A 74 9.07 -4.76 -0.21
CA PRO A 74 8.28 -3.65 0.31
C PRO A 74 9.01 -2.33 0.12
N PHE A 75 8.38 -1.41 -0.61
CA PHE A 75 8.91 -0.04 -0.78
C PHE A 75 8.51 0.78 0.43
N MET A 76 9.47 1.48 1.02
CA MET A 76 9.24 2.33 2.17
C MET A 76 9.71 3.74 1.90
N LEU A 77 8.92 4.72 2.37
CA LEU A 77 9.30 6.11 2.34
C LEU A 77 10.36 6.39 3.41
N PRO A 78 11.18 7.45 3.22
CA PRO A 78 12.15 7.82 4.26
C PRO A 78 11.47 8.03 5.61
N GLY A 79 12.00 7.39 6.64
CA GLY A 79 11.48 7.49 8.00
C GLY A 79 10.32 6.55 8.31
N GLU A 80 9.78 5.84 7.33
CA GLU A 80 8.66 4.92 7.56
C GLU A 80 9.06 3.71 8.40
N GLU A 81 10.28 3.23 8.22
CA GLU A 81 10.78 2.03 8.89
C GLU A 81 10.77 2.13 10.40
N ARG A 82 10.80 3.33 10.97
CA ARG A 82 10.78 3.52 12.42
C ARG A 82 9.50 3.03 13.09
N PHE A 83 8.41 2.98 12.32
CA PHE A 83 7.12 2.51 12.83
C PHE A 83 7.00 0.98 12.78
N LEU A 84 7.82 0.31 11.98
CA LEU A 84 7.52 -1.03 11.50
C LEU A 84 8.30 -2.10 12.24
N ILE A 85 7.61 -3.17 12.65
CA ILE A 85 8.23 -4.43 13.02
C ILE A 85 8.64 -5.17 11.75
N ARG A 86 7.76 -5.19 10.74
CA ARG A 86 8.04 -5.79 9.43
C ARG A 86 7.05 -5.28 8.40
N ALA A 87 7.43 -5.43 7.14
CA ALA A 87 6.56 -5.18 6.01
C ALA A 87 6.76 -6.29 4.98
N TRP A 88 5.72 -6.58 4.21
CA TRP A 88 5.79 -7.56 3.12
C TRP A 88 4.82 -7.17 2.03
N VAL A 89 5.04 -7.70 0.83
CA VAL A 89 4.26 -7.31 -0.34
C VAL A 89 4.01 -8.51 -1.23
N ASP A 90 2.80 -8.56 -1.79
CA ASP A 90 2.42 -9.53 -2.80
C ASP A 90 1.84 -8.82 -4.01
N HIS A 91 1.95 -9.46 -5.16
CA HIS A 91 1.46 -8.91 -6.43
C HIS A 91 0.58 -9.93 -7.12
N TYR A 92 -0.48 -9.44 -7.75
CA TYR A 92 -1.46 -10.26 -8.43
C TYR A 92 -1.82 -9.65 -9.78
N HIS A 93 -2.09 -10.50 -10.76
CA HIS A 93 -2.74 -10.05 -11.98
C HIS A 93 -4.22 -9.83 -11.69
N ASP A 94 -4.77 -8.75 -12.25
CA ASP A 94 -6.19 -8.49 -12.18
C ASP A 94 -6.88 -9.33 -13.26
N GLN A 95 -7.53 -10.41 -12.87
CA GLN A 95 -8.16 -11.37 -13.80
C GLN A 95 -9.62 -11.02 -14.09
N VAL A 96 -10.31 -10.39 -13.13
CA VAL A 96 -11.71 -10.01 -13.28
C VAL A 96 -11.87 -8.62 -12.69
N VAL A 97 -12.44 -7.71 -13.48
CA VAL A 97 -12.82 -6.38 -13.03
C VAL A 97 -14.34 -6.33 -12.96
N SER A 98 -14.87 -6.04 -11.80
CA SER A 98 -16.31 -5.94 -11.59
C SER A 98 -16.60 -4.74 -10.70
N ASP A 99 -17.50 -3.87 -11.18
CA ASP A 99 -18.00 -2.75 -10.41
C ASP A 99 -19.39 -3.14 -9.87
N HIS A 100 -19.41 -3.51 -8.60
CA HIS A 100 -20.63 -3.96 -7.94
C HIS A 100 -21.19 -2.85 -7.06
N ARG A 101 -22.42 -2.45 -7.37
CA ARG A 101 -23.14 -1.43 -6.60
C ARG A 101 -24.44 -2.03 -6.05
N PRO A 102 -24.80 -1.71 -4.80
CA PRO A 102 -26.10 -2.13 -4.25
C PRO A 102 -27.24 -1.55 -5.07
N PRO A 103 -28.34 -2.29 -5.22
CA PRO A 103 -29.51 -1.78 -5.92
C PRO A 103 -30.14 -0.57 -5.24
#